data_4d43eb6042eaa0a833fc45e35dc6d726
#
_entry.id   4d43eb6042eaa0a833fc45e35dc6d726
#
_cell.length_a   1.000
_cell.length_b   1.000
_cell.length_c   1.000
_cell.angle_alpha   90.00
_cell.angle_beta   90.00
_cell.angle_gamma   90.00
#
_symmetry.space_group_name_H-M   'P 1'
#
loop_
_entity.id
_entity.type
_entity.pdbx_description
1 polymer ?
#
loop_
_entity_poly.entity_id
_entity_poly.type
_entity_poly.pdbx_seq_one_letter_code
_entity_poly.pdbx_strand_id
1 'polypeptide(L)'
;MTDIRPATAADWPGLWEIFRAVVATGDTYPYAPDTTEEEAKALWIDAPQATYVAVEDGRVIGTYTLKPNQPALGAHVCNAGYMVAPDARGKGIGRALCVHSLDEARKFGFRSMQYNLVVSTNKGAIRLWTEMGFETVGTVPGAFNHATEGYVDALIMVRTL
;
A
#
# COMPACT_ATOMS: atom_id res chain seq x y z
N MET A 1 -7.82 -18.31 -9.59
CA MET A 1 -7.63 -18.11 -8.15
C MET A 1 -6.43 -17.22 -7.95
N THR A 2 -6.52 -16.26 -7.05
CA THR A 2 -5.44 -15.33 -6.77
C THR A 2 -4.44 -15.96 -5.79
N ASP A 3 -3.18 -15.99 -6.16
CA ASP A 3 -2.08 -16.43 -5.30
C ASP A 3 -1.30 -15.21 -4.79
N ILE A 4 -1.13 -15.10 -3.47
CA ILE A 4 -0.36 -14.01 -2.86
C ILE A 4 0.91 -14.60 -2.27
N ARG A 5 2.05 -14.13 -2.74
CA ARG A 5 3.37 -14.67 -2.38
C ARG A 5 4.44 -13.57 -2.38
N PRO A 6 5.61 -13.83 -1.78
CA PRO A 6 6.74 -12.90 -1.89
C PRO A 6 7.08 -12.60 -3.36
N ALA A 7 7.41 -11.35 -3.63
CA ALA A 7 7.85 -10.92 -4.96
C ALA A 7 9.23 -11.50 -5.29
N THR A 8 9.43 -11.85 -6.55
CA THR A 8 10.71 -12.28 -7.11
C THR A 8 11.16 -11.28 -8.18
N ALA A 9 12.41 -11.37 -8.62
CA ALA A 9 12.91 -10.52 -9.69
C ALA A 9 12.09 -10.63 -10.99
N ALA A 10 11.52 -11.80 -11.27
CA ALA A 10 10.68 -12.05 -12.43
C ALA A 10 9.35 -11.29 -12.39
N ASP A 11 8.89 -10.88 -11.22
CA ASP A 11 7.64 -10.15 -11.04
C ASP A 11 7.77 -8.66 -11.32
N TRP A 12 9.00 -8.13 -11.34
CA TRP A 12 9.24 -6.70 -11.43
C TRP A 12 8.59 -6.03 -12.64
N PRO A 13 8.65 -6.57 -13.87
CA PRO A 13 7.99 -5.93 -15.00
C PRO A 13 6.49 -5.71 -14.78
N GLY A 14 5.77 -6.70 -14.25
CA GLY A 14 4.35 -6.59 -13.93
C GLY A 14 4.07 -5.65 -12.77
N LEU A 15 4.94 -5.66 -11.78
CA LEU A 15 4.85 -4.77 -10.62
C LEU A 15 5.07 -3.31 -11.04
N TRP A 16 6.06 -3.05 -11.88
CA TRP A 16 6.32 -1.71 -12.41
C TRP A 16 5.14 -1.15 -13.20
N GLU A 17 4.47 -1.97 -14.01
CA GLU A 17 3.26 -1.55 -14.72
C GLU A 17 2.16 -1.07 -13.77
N ILE A 18 1.96 -1.78 -12.65
CA ILE A 18 0.99 -1.39 -11.62
C ILE A 18 1.42 -0.09 -10.93
N PHE A 19 2.67 -0.02 -10.47
CA PHE A 19 3.21 1.15 -9.78
C PHE A 19 3.06 2.40 -10.65
N ARG A 20 3.52 2.33 -11.90
CA ARG A 20 3.45 3.43 -12.86
C ARG A 20 2.01 3.91 -13.07
N ALA A 21 1.08 2.98 -13.28
CA ALA A 21 -0.32 3.32 -13.51
C ALA A 21 -0.97 3.99 -12.29
N VAL A 22 -0.67 3.51 -11.08
CA VAL A 22 -1.24 4.05 -9.83
C VAL A 22 -0.68 5.43 -9.52
N VAL A 23 0.63 5.62 -9.55
CA VAL A 23 1.23 6.93 -9.20
C VAL A 23 0.94 8.01 -10.23
N ALA A 24 0.73 7.63 -11.49
CA ALA A 24 0.40 8.58 -12.57
C ALA A 24 -0.92 9.32 -12.31
N THR A 25 -1.84 8.75 -11.54
CA THR A 25 -3.13 9.37 -11.22
C THR A 25 -3.00 10.58 -10.29
N GLY A 26 -1.99 10.59 -9.42
CA GLY A 26 -1.77 11.68 -8.46
C GLY A 26 -2.89 11.85 -7.43
N ASP A 27 -3.60 10.78 -7.09
CA ASP A 27 -4.76 10.83 -6.20
C ASP A 27 -4.66 9.94 -4.95
N THR A 28 -3.66 9.06 -4.84
CA THR A 28 -3.56 8.11 -3.73
C THR A 28 -2.19 7.98 -3.08
N TYR A 29 -1.09 8.19 -3.81
CA TYR A 29 0.27 8.05 -3.31
C TYR A 29 1.05 9.36 -3.44
N PRO A 30 1.94 9.68 -2.46
CA PRO A 30 2.71 10.92 -2.46
C PRO A 30 3.90 10.93 -3.42
N TYR A 31 4.09 9.86 -4.17
CA TYR A 31 5.17 9.76 -5.15
C TYR A 31 4.88 10.63 -6.37
N ALA A 32 5.94 11.20 -6.96
CA ALA A 32 5.81 12.00 -8.17
C ALA A 32 5.17 11.18 -9.30
N PRO A 33 4.18 11.74 -10.03
CA PRO A 33 3.54 11.02 -11.13
C PRO A 33 4.49 10.54 -12.23
N ASP A 34 5.64 11.19 -12.37
CA ASP A 34 6.72 10.85 -13.30
C ASP A 34 7.87 10.06 -12.65
N THR A 35 7.63 9.41 -11.51
CA THR A 35 8.61 8.53 -10.86
C THR A 35 9.18 7.54 -11.87
N THR A 36 10.51 7.49 -11.95
CA THR A 36 11.21 6.58 -12.88
C THR A 36 11.13 5.13 -12.39
N GLU A 37 11.37 4.19 -13.29
CA GLU A 37 11.41 2.77 -12.95
C GLU A 37 12.45 2.45 -11.88
N GLU A 38 13.66 3.06 -11.97
CA GLU A 38 14.73 2.89 -11.00
C GLU A 38 14.31 3.40 -9.61
N GLU A 39 13.74 4.61 -9.55
CA GLU A 39 13.20 5.18 -8.29
C GLU A 39 12.09 4.32 -7.70
N ALA A 40 11.18 3.83 -8.55
CA ALA A 40 10.09 2.96 -8.12
C ALA A 40 10.62 1.65 -7.52
N LYS A 41 11.64 1.05 -8.13
CA LYS A 41 12.25 -0.18 -7.62
C LYS A 41 12.91 0.04 -6.27
N ALA A 42 13.61 1.16 -6.08
CA ALA A 42 14.20 1.54 -4.80
C ALA A 42 13.14 1.68 -3.72
N LEU A 43 12.01 2.32 -4.02
CA LEU A 43 10.90 2.56 -3.08
C LEU A 43 10.11 1.30 -2.74
N TRP A 44 9.89 0.42 -3.71
CA TRP A 44 8.92 -0.68 -3.58
C TRP A 44 9.56 -2.05 -3.36
N ILE A 45 10.80 -2.24 -3.79
CA ILE A 45 11.54 -3.50 -3.64
C ILE A 45 12.69 -3.37 -2.64
N ASP A 46 13.54 -2.34 -2.78
CA ASP A 46 14.79 -2.28 -2.03
C ASP A 46 14.60 -1.75 -0.59
N ALA A 47 13.76 -0.72 -0.42
CA ALA A 47 13.55 -0.09 0.88
C ALA A 47 12.68 -0.89 1.86
N PRO A 48 11.57 -1.56 1.45
CA PRO A 48 10.74 -2.30 2.38
C PRO A 48 11.43 -3.54 2.94
N GLN A 49 10.97 -4.00 4.11
CA GLN A 49 11.40 -5.28 4.68
C GLN A 49 10.93 -6.47 3.84
N ALA A 50 9.73 -6.39 3.29
CA ALA A 50 9.16 -7.41 2.41
C ALA A 50 8.23 -6.79 1.39
N THR A 51 8.20 -7.39 0.19
CA THR A 51 7.28 -7.03 -0.88
C THR A 51 6.59 -8.30 -1.37
N TYR A 52 5.27 -8.22 -1.55
CA TYR A 52 4.43 -9.33 -1.98
C TYR A 52 3.68 -8.95 -3.25
N VAL A 53 3.35 -9.97 -4.03
CA VAL A 53 2.54 -9.84 -5.25
C VAL A 53 1.32 -10.74 -5.18
N ALA A 54 0.21 -10.26 -5.72
CA ALA A 54 -0.96 -11.07 -6.03
C ALA A 54 -0.91 -11.44 -7.51
N VAL A 55 -0.95 -12.73 -7.80
CA VAL A 55 -0.82 -13.27 -9.16
C VAL A 55 -2.07 -14.06 -9.52
N GLU A 56 -2.57 -13.83 -10.71
CA GLU A 56 -3.70 -14.56 -11.30
C GLU A 56 -3.38 -14.87 -12.76
N ASP A 57 -3.49 -16.13 -13.14
CA ASP A 57 -3.18 -16.62 -14.51
C ASP A 57 -1.78 -16.17 -14.98
N GLY A 58 -0.79 -16.20 -14.09
CA GLY A 58 0.59 -15.82 -14.40
C GLY A 58 0.86 -14.31 -14.47
N ARG A 59 -0.16 -13.47 -14.22
CA ARG A 59 -0.06 -12.03 -14.27
C ARG A 59 -0.08 -11.42 -12.86
N VAL A 60 0.80 -10.48 -12.59
CA VAL A 60 0.76 -9.67 -11.37
C VAL A 60 -0.42 -8.71 -11.46
N ILE A 61 -1.37 -8.80 -10.52
CA ILE A 61 -2.57 -7.97 -10.48
C ILE A 61 -2.65 -7.06 -9.26
N GLY A 62 -1.77 -7.25 -8.30
CA GLY A 62 -1.68 -6.43 -7.11
C GLY A 62 -0.36 -6.63 -6.39
N THR A 63 -0.05 -5.74 -5.48
CA THR A 63 1.18 -5.79 -4.70
C THR A 63 1.00 -5.04 -3.38
N TYR A 64 1.78 -5.42 -2.37
CA TYR A 64 1.94 -4.61 -1.17
C TYR A 64 3.36 -4.72 -0.61
N THR A 65 3.72 -3.71 0.17
CA THR A 65 4.98 -3.66 0.91
C THR A 65 4.71 -3.68 2.39
N LEU A 66 5.67 -4.19 3.16
CA LEU A 66 5.62 -4.23 4.61
C LEU A 66 6.97 -3.79 5.17
N LYS A 67 6.96 -2.86 6.12
CA LYS A 67 8.17 -2.32 6.75
C LYS A 67 7.89 -1.79 8.14
N PRO A 68 8.89 -1.71 9.03
CA PRO A 68 8.76 -0.92 10.25
C PRO A 68 8.40 0.53 9.93
N ASN A 69 7.45 1.10 10.67
CA ASN A 69 7.04 2.50 10.46
C ASN A 69 8.09 3.48 10.98
N GLN A 70 8.77 3.12 12.09
CA GLN A 70 9.84 3.89 12.70
C GLN A 70 11.01 2.97 13.08
N PRO A 71 12.21 3.50 13.24
CA PRO A 71 13.36 2.68 13.64
C PRO A 71 13.34 2.31 15.11
N ALA A 72 14.16 1.35 15.48
CA ALA A 72 14.52 0.98 16.85
C ALA A 72 13.32 0.86 17.79
N LEU A 73 13.14 1.80 18.70
CA LEU A 73 12.09 1.74 19.73
C LEU A 73 10.66 1.90 19.18
N GLY A 74 10.52 2.31 17.91
CA GLY A 74 9.25 2.37 17.20
C GLY A 74 9.05 1.23 16.20
N ALA A 75 9.99 0.30 16.07
CA ALA A 75 9.99 -0.72 15.02
C ALA A 75 8.96 -1.84 15.21
N HIS A 76 8.25 -1.86 16.33
CA HIS A 76 7.15 -2.79 16.59
C HIS A 76 5.85 -2.41 15.89
N VAL A 77 5.76 -1.19 15.37
CA VAL A 77 4.66 -0.73 14.51
C VAL A 77 5.10 -0.85 13.06
N CYS A 78 4.33 -1.54 12.24
CA CYS A 78 4.62 -1.61 10.80
C CYS A 78 3.76 -0.65 9.99
N ASN A 79 4.20 -0.41 8.77
CA ASN A 79 3.46 0.29 7.72
C ASN A 79 3.35 -0.64 6.52
N ALA A 80 2.25 -0.56 5.79
CA ALA A 80 2.03 -1.27 4.55
C ALA A 80 1.46 -0.31 3.50
N GLY A 81 1.84 -0.52 2.25
CA GLY A 81 1.27 0.18 1.11
C GLY A 81 0.78 -0.83 0.08
N TYR A 82 -0.36 -0.56 -0.56
CA TYR A 82 -1.02 -1.48 -1.48
C TYR A 82 -1.28 -0.81 -2.81
N MET A 83 -1.09 -1.57 -3.89
CA MET A 83 -1.46 -1.14 -5.23
C MET A 83 -2.15 -2.29 -5.96
N VAL A 84 -3.21 -1.98 -6.69
CA VAL A 84 -3.97 -2.95 -7.49
C VAL A 84 -3.98 -2.48 -8.94
N ALA A 85 -3.78 -3.41 -9.87
CA ALA A 85 -3.87 -3.10 -11.29
C ALA A 85 -5.23 -2.45 -11.61
N PRO A 86 -5.26 -1.37 -12.42
CA PRO A 86 -6.51 -0.65 -12.69
C PRO A 86 -7.65 -1.54 -13.19
N ASP A 87 -7.35 -2.52 -14.03
CA ASP A 87 -8.33 -3.46 -14.59
C ASP A 87 -8.70 -4.61 -13.64
N ALA A 88 -8.02 -4.73 -12.50
CA ALA A 88 -8.33 -5.71 -11.45
C ALA A 88 -9.06 -5.09 -10.24
N ARG A 89 -9.38 -3.81 -10.28
CA ARG A 89 -10.13 -3.12 -9.21
C ARG A 89 -11.56 -3.65 -9.12
N GLY A 90 -12.14 -3.57 -7.91
CA GLY A 90 -13.51 -4.01 -7.65
C GLY A 90 -13.69 -5.51 -7.58
N LYS A 91 -12.60 -6.29 -7.60
CA LYS A 91 -12.62 -7.76 -7.53
C LYS A 91 -12.17 -8.32 -6.19
N GLY A 92 -12.04 -7.47 -5.17
CA GLY A 92 -11.64 -7.88 -3.82
C GLY A 92 -10.13 -8.08 -3.62
N ILE A 93 -9.29 -7.70 -4.59
CA ILE A 93 -7.83 -7.88 -4.51
C ILE A 93 -7.23 -7.05 -3.37
N GLY A 94 -7.65 -5.79 -3.20
CA GLY A 94 -7.19 -4.95 -2.10
C GLY A 94 -7.50 -5.53 -0.73
N ARG A 95 -8.68 -6.12 -0.56
CA ARG A 95 -9.06 -6.82 0.67
C ARG A 95 -8.18 -8.06 0.91
N ALA A 96 -7.97 -8.87 -0.11
CA ALA A 96 -7.13 -10.06 -0.02
C ALA A 96 -5.68 -9.70 0.36
N LEU A 97 -5.12 -8.67 -0.26
CA LEU A 97 -3.79 -8.15 0.07
C LEU A 97 -3.73 -7.67 1.52
N CYS A 98 -4.75 -6.95 1.99
CA CYS A 98 -4.81 -6.48 3.38
C CYS A 98 -4.85 -7.64 4.37
N VAL A 99 -5.72 -8.63 4.16
CA VAL A 99 -5.81 -9.83 5.01
C VAL A 99 -4.44 -10.52 5.09
N HIS A 100 -3.82 -10.76 3.94
CA HIS A 100 -2.50 -11.40 3.87
C HIS A 100 -1.43 -10.58 4.61
N SER A 101 -1.43 -9.25 4.44
CA SER A 101 -0.46 -8.37 5.09
C SER A 101 -0.58 -8.38 6.61
N LEU A 102 -1.80 -8.47 7.15
CA LEU A 102 -2.03 -8.56 8.59
C LEU A 102 -1.46 -9.87 9.16
N ASP A 103 -1.63 -10.98 8.44
CA ASP A 103 -1.08 -12.27 8.84
C ASP A 103 0.45 -12.29 8.77
N GLU A 104 1.03 -11.75 7.70
CA GLU A 104 2.48 -11.64 7.58
C GLU A 104 3.07 -10.69 8.64
N ALA A 105 2.41 -9.57 8.93
CA ALA A 105 2.83 -8.66 9.98
C ALA A 105 2.88 -9.35 11.36
N ARG A 106 1.91 -10.20 11.67
CA ARG A 106 1.90 -11.01 12.89
C ARG A 106 3.07 -12.00 12.92
N LYS A 107 3.35 -12.67 11.80
CA LYS A 107 4.48 -13.60 11.68
C LYS A 107 5.83 -12.91 11.89
N PHE A 108 5.97 -11.66 11.41
CA PHE A 108 7.16 -10.84 11.67
C PHE A 108 7.26 -10.33 13.12
N GLY A 109 6.22 -10.48 13.92
CA GLY A 109 6.20 -10.05 15.32
C GLY A 109 5.78 -8.60 15.53
N PHE A 110 5.24 -7.92 14.54
CA PHE A 110 4.70 -6.56 14.72
C PHE A 110 3.49 -6.56 15.64
N ARG A 111 3.33 -5.50 16.42
CA ARG A 111 2.25 -5.34 17.41
C ARG A 111 1.07 -4.54 16.88
N SER A 112 1.31 -3.69 15.90
CA SER A 112 0.29 -2.87 15.25
C SER A 112 0.72 -2.49 13.85
N MET A 113 -0.26 -2.09 13.03
CA MET A 113 -0.03 -1.58 11.69
C MET A 113 -0.61 -0.17 11.59
N GLN A 114 0.17 0.75 11.03
CA GLN A 114 -0.20 2.15 10.87
C GLN A 114 -0.09 2.57 9.41
N TYR A 115 -1.14 3.19 8.89
CA TYR A 115 -1.11 3.91 7.62
C TYR A 115 -0.91 5.39 7.90
N ASN A 116 0.10 5.99 7.28
CA ASN A 116 0.52 7.36 7.58
C ASN A 116 -0.19 8.42 6.75
N LEU A 117 -0.70 8.03 5.59
CA LEU A 117 -1.23 8.97 4.61
C LEU A 117 -2.35 8.32 3.80
N VAL A 118 -3.53 8.22 4.42
CA VAL A 118 -4.74 7.78 3.71
C VAL A 118 -5.43 9.04 3.18
N VAL A 119 -5.38 9.23 1.87
CA VAL A 119 -5.90 10.45 1.24
C VAL A 119 -7.42 10.54 1.46
N SER A 120 -7.89 11.66 1.99
CA SER A 120 -9.30 11.82 2.42
C SER A 120 -10.32 11.65 1.30
N THR A 121 -9.92 11.89 0.06
CA THR A 121 -10.78 11.70 -1.13
C THR A 121 -10.89 10.23 -1.54
N ASN A 122 -10.00 9.36 -1.06
CA ASN A 122 -10.01 7.93 -1.36
C ASN A 122 -11.02 7.18 -0.48
N LYS A 123 -12.30 7.43 -0.72
CA LYS A 123 -13.39 6.89 0.10
C LYS A 123 -13.45 5.36 0.09
N GLY A 124 -13.12 4.73 -1.03
CA GLY A 124 -13.08 3.27 -1.15
C GLY A 124 -12.03 2.65 -0.24
N ALA A 125 -10.83 3.23 -0.19
CA ALA A 125 -9.77 2.77 0.71
C ALA A 125 -10.15 2.98 2.19
N ILE A 126 -10.68 4.15 2.55
CA ILE A 126 -11.10 4.44 3.92
C ILE A 126 -12.15 3.42 4.38
N ARG A 127 -13.13 3.13 3.54
CA ARG A 127 -14.15 2.10 3.84
C ARG A 127 -13.50 0.74 4.05
N LEU A 128 -12.64 0.31 3.14
CA LEU A 128 -11.96 -0.99 3.23
C LEU A 128 -11.14 -1.09 4.51
N TRP A 129 -10.32 -0.09 4.82
CA TRP A 129 -9.49 -0.11 6.03
C TRP A 129 -10.35 -0.13 7.30
N THR A 130 -11.44 0.63 7.33
CA THR A 130 -12.39 0.62 8.45
C THR A 130 -13.03 -0.75 8.63
N GLU A 131 -13.48 -1.38 7.56
CA GLU A 131 -14.03 -2.75 7.58
C GLU A 131 -12.96 -3.77 8.02
N MET A 132 -11.69 -3.52 7.73
CA MET A 132 -10.57 -4.36 8.16
C MET A 132 -10.09 -4.08 9.59
N GLY A 133 -10.81 -3.25 10.34
CA GLY A 133 -10.57 -2.98 11.76
C GLY A 133 -9.58 -1.85 12.04
N PHE A 134 -9.22 -1.05 11.04
CA PHE A 134 -8.43 0.17 11.26
C PHE A 134 -9.30 1.30 11.78
N GLU A 135 -8.75 2.06 12.74
CA GLU A 135 -9.38 3.26 13.29
C GLU A 135 -8.62 4.50 12.81
N THR A 136 -9.35 5.54 12.46
CA THR A 136 -8.75 6.86 12.20
C THR A 136 -8.38 7.51 13.52
N VAL A 137 -7.08 7.69 13.78
CA VAL A 137 -6.57 8.27 15.03
C VAL A 137 -6.18 9.72 14.87
N GLY A 138 -6.11 10.23 13.65
CA GLY A 138 -5.79 11.62 13.38
C GLY A 138 -6.04 12.01 11.94
N THR A 139 -6.13 13.32 11.72
CA THR A 139 -6.25 13.93 10.39
C THR A 139 -5.19 15.01 10.26
N VAL A 140 -4.41 14.98 9.19
CA VAL A 140 -3.41 16.02 8.89
C VAL A 140 -4.01 16.93 7.80
N PRO A 141 -4.32 18.19 8.13
CA PRO A 141 -4.95 19.10 7.18
C PRO A 141 -4.05 19.41 5.99
N GLY A 142 -4.59 19.36 4.79
CA GLY A 142 -3.91 19.75 3.55
C GLY A 142 -2.62 18.99 3.26
N ALA A 143 -2.46 17.77 3.75
CA ALA A 143 -1.21 17.02 3.69
C ALA A 143 -0.92 16.38 2.33
N PHE A 144 -1.88 16.36 1.42
CA PHE A 144 -1.73 15.75 0.10
C PHE A 144 -2.15 16.72 -1.00
N ASN A 145 -1.25 16.98 -1.94
CA ASN A 145 -1.54 17.82 -3.11
C ASN A 145 -2.16 16.95 -4.21
N HIS A 146 -3.48 16.85 -4.18
CA HIS A 146 -4.24 16.03 -5.11
C HIS A 146 -4.18 16.61 -6.53
N ALA A 147 -4.10 15.75 -7.54
CA ALA A 147 -3.95 16.15 -8.94
C ALA A 147 -5.06 17.10 -9.44
N THR A 148 -6.29 16.97 -8.92
CA THR A 148 -7.46 17.74 -9.36
C THR A 148 -8.14 18.52 -8.26
N GLU A 149 -8.04 18.09 -6.99
CA GLU A 149 -8.77 18.65 -5.85
C GLU A 149 -7.96 19.69 -5.04
N GLY A 150 -6.69 19.89 -5.39
CA GLY A 150 -5.78 20.72 -4.61
C GLY A 150 -5.32 20.05 -3.32
N TYR A 151 -5.00 20.86 -2.30
CA TYR A 151 -4.54 20.32 -1.01
C TYR A 151 -5.72 19.71 -0.24
N VAL A 152 -5.65 18.41 -0.03
CA VAL A 152 -6.66 17.64 0.71
C VAL A 152 -6.05 17.03 1.97
N ASP A 153 -6.90 16.62 2.92
CA ASP A 153 -6.45 16.03 4.17
C ASP A 153 -5.95 14.60 3.98
N ALA A 154 -5.07 14.18 4.87
CA ALA A 154 -4.63 12.79 4.98
C ALA A 154 -5.01 12.25 6.36
N LEU A 155 -5.54 11.02 6.40
CA LEU A 155 -5.87 10.33 7.63
C LEU A 155 -4.70 9.45 8.08
N ILE A 156 -4.51 9.37 9.39
CA ILE A 156 -3.66 8.38 10.04
C ILE A 156 -4.57 7.30 10.59
N MET A 157 -4.39 6.06 10.15
CA MET A 157 -5.21 4.94 10.54
C MET A 157 -4.35 3.84 11.17
N VAL A 158 -4.83 3.23 12.25
CA VAL A 158 -4.08 2.23 13.03
C VAL A 158 -4.96 1.03 13.36
N ARG A 159 -4.33 -0.14 13.33
CA ARG A 159 -4.92 -1.39 13.82
C ARG A 159 -3.93 -2.12 14.72
N THR A 160 -4.38 -2.56 15.90
CA THR A 160 -3.66 -3.54 16.74
C THR A 160 -3.72 -4.91 16.09
N LEU A 161 -2.61 -5.63 16.10
CA LEU A 161 -2.50 -6.98 15.49
C LEU A 161 -2.78 -8.12 16.47
#